data_dc5bf65650c9607805b9181e2f929a1e
#
_entry.id   dc5bf65650c9607805b9181e2f929a1e
#
_cell.length_a   1.000
_cell.length_b   1.000
_cell.length_c   1.000
_cell.angle_alpha   90.00
_cell.angle_beta   90.00
_cell.angle_gamma   90.00
#
_symmetry.space_group_name_H-M   'P 1'
#
loop_
_entity.id
_entity.type
_entity.pdbx_description
1 polymer ?
#
loop_
_entity_poly.entity_id
_entity_poly.type
_entity_poly.pdbx_seq_one_letter_code
_entity_poly.pdbx_strand_id
1 'polypeptide(L)'
;GPTAHPVRPASYEEMNNFYTMTVYEKGAEVVRMYHTLLGEEGFQKGMKLYFQRHDGQAVTCDDFRAAMADANGINLDQFALWYSQAGTPVLEAEGRLKNNIFELTIKQTVPPTPDMADKQPMMIPVKIGLLNRNGEVVAFDYQGKRATEAVLLLTEAEQTFPLEGVTEAVVPSLLRGFSAPVHLNYPYSDDDLLLLLAHDSDAFTRWEAAQTLYRRAVAANLAALSDGVELPKHEKLLAAVEKVISDDLLDNAFKALLLGVPSEAELWDGAENIDPLRYHQAREALLDTLAVHFLPKWHELNRQAAKQENQSYEYSPEAAGWRTLRNVCRAFVLRADPAHIETVAEKYGEMAQN
;
A
#
# COMPACT_ATOMS: atom_id res chain seq x y z
N GLY A 1 -3.15 -18.43 1.25
CA GLY A 1 -2.27 -19.56 0.93
C GLY A 1 -2.47 -20.73 1.91
N PRO A 2 -1.80 -21.87 1.70
CA PRO A 2 -2.03 -23.08 2.52
C PRO A 2 -1.64 -22.91 4.01
N THR A 3 -0.86 -21.89 4.32
CA THR A 3 -0.44 -21.54 5.68
C THR A 3 -1.27 -20.41 6.30
N ALA A 4 -2.37 -20.00 5.67
CA ALA A 4 -3.23 -18.96 6.20
C ALA A 4 -3.86 -19.40 7.52
N HIS A 5 -3.80 -18.54 8.53
CA HIS A 5 -4.39 -18.77 9.85
C HIS A 5 -4.92 -17.46 10.45
N PRO A 6 -5.80 -17.53 11.47
CA PRO A 6 -6.30 -16.34 12.16
C PRO A 6 -5.18 -15.57 12.87
N VAL A 7 -5.42 -14.27 13.14
CA VAL A 7 -4.52 -13.44 13.97
C VAL A 7 -4.43 -14.02 15.40
N ARG A 8 -5.53 -14.58 15.92
CA ARG A 8 -5.57 -15.35 17.17
C ARG A 8 -5.78 -16.83 16.83
N PRO A 9 -4.70 -17.62 16.64
CA PRO A 9 -4.83 -19.04 16.38
C PRO A 9 -5.50 -19.77 17.53
N ALA A 10 -6.36 -20.75 17.23
CA ALA A 10 -7.01 -21.57 18.25
C ALA A 10 -6.07 -22.60 18.87
N SER A 11 -5.04 -23.01 18.13
CA SER A 11 -4.03 -23.99 18.58
C SER A 11 -2.69 -23.76 17.88
N TYR A 12 -1.64 -24.23 18.48
CA TYR A 12 -0.28 -24.27 17.92
C TYR A 12 0.44 -25.50 18.45
N GLU A 13 1.34 -26.07 17.66
CA GLU A 13 2.10 -27.27 18.05
C GLU A 13 3.28 -26.94 18.98
N GLU A 14 3.94 -25.82 18.70
CA GLU A 14 5.08 -25.32 19.46
C GLU A 14 4.99 -23.81 19.62
N MET A 15 5.43 -23.28 20.78
CA MET A 15 5.36 -21.84 21.08
C MET A 15 6.03 -20.97 20.01
N ASN A 16 7.14 -21.42 19.44
CA ASN A 16 7.83 -20.69 18.38
C ASN A 16 6.96 -20.54 17.11
N ASN A 17 6.05 -21.45 16.85
CA ASN A 17 5.13 -21.41 15.70
C ASN A 17 4.00 -20.38 15.88
N PHE A 18 3.81 -19.88 17.09
CA PHE A 18 2.85 -18.82 17.39
C PHE A 18 3.31 -17.45 16.85
N TYR A 19 4.62 -17.19 16.82
CA TYR A 19 5.21 -15.92 16.42
C TYR A 19 5.33 -15.82 14.89
N THR A 20 4.19 -15.69 14.20
CA THR A 20 4.13 -15.59 12.75
C THR A 20 3.96 -14.12 12.29
N MET A 21 4.23 -13.84 11.01
CA MET A 21 3.92 -12.56 10.41
C MET A 21 2.43 -12.20 10.52
N THR A 22 1.54 -13.19 10.45
CA THR A 22 0.10 -12.96 10.64
C THR A 22 -0.20 -12.44 12.04
N VAL A 23 0.38 -13.04 13.08
CA VAL A 23 0.15 -12.58 14.46
C VAL A 23 0.73 -11.19 14.68
N TYR A 24 1.93 -10.91 14.20
CA TYR A 24 2.59 -9.62 14.41
C TYR A 24 2.10 -8.55 13.46
N GLU A 25 2.27 -8.74 12.15
CA GLU A 25 2.03 -7.70 11.16
C GLU A 25 0.52 -7.43 10.98
N LYS A 26 -0.26 -8.46 10.72
CA LYS A 26 -1.71 -8.30 10.62
C LYS A 26 -2.33 -7.93 11.97
N GLY A 27 -1.80 -8.45 13.07
CA GLY A 27 -2.22 -8.08 14.42
C GLY A 27 -2.00 -6.59 14.70
N ALA A 28 -0.85 -6.04 14.32
CA ALA A 28 -0.60 -4.61 14.42
C ALA A 28 -1.59 -3.78 13.59
N GLU A 29 -1.90 -4.22 12.37
CA GLU A 29 -2.91 -3.56 11.51
C GLU A 29 -4.32 -3.66 12.12
N VAL A 30 -4.67 -4.76 12.77
CA VAL A 30 -5.94 -4.87 13.50
C VAL A 30 -6.02 -3.84 14.64
N VAL A 31 -4.93 -3.67 15.40
CA VAL A 31 -4.89 -2.63 16.45
C VAL A 31 -4.99 -1.23 15.83
N ARG A 32 -4.33 -0.97 14.72
CA ARG A 32 -4.39 0.32 14.02
C ARG A 32 -5.79 0.63 13.49
N MET A 33 -6.59 -0.37 13.12
CA MET A 33 -7.98 -0.17 12.72
C MET A 33 -8.86 0.40 13.84
N TYR A 34 -8.61 0.07 15.10
CA TYR A 34 -9.31 0.72 16.21
C TYR A 34 -9.04 2.23 16.21
N HIS A 35 -7.80 2.62 15.99
CA HIS A 35 -7.43 4.03 15.90
C HIS A 35 -8.12 4.73 14.72
N THR A 36 -8.20 4.07 13.57
CA THR A 36 -8.90 4.60 12.39
C THR A 36 -10.40 4.77 12.64
N LEU A 37 -11.04 3.78 13.29
CA LEU A 37 -12.47 3.79 13.60
C LEU A 37 -12.85 4.81 14.66
N LEU A 38 -12.04 4.94 15.70
CA LEU A 38 -12.34 5.71 16.89
C LEU A 38 -11.74 7.12 16.89
N GLY A 39 -10.76 7.36 16.01
CA GLY A 39 -9.92 8.54 16.04
C GLY A 39 -8.93 8.52 17.21
N GLU A 40 -8.01 9.48 17.26
CA GLU A 40 -7.00 9.58 18.31
C GLU A 40 -7.64 9.67 19.71
N GLU A 41 -8.59 10.58 19.90
CA GLU A 41 -9.25 10.78 21.19
C GLU A 41 -9.99 9.53 21.65
N GLY A 42 -10.77 8.90 20.76
CA GLY A 42 -11.52 7.68 21.07
C GLY A 42 -10.60 6.49 21.38
N PHE A 43 -9.52 6.35 20.64
CA PHE A 43 -8.52 5.32 20.89
C PHE A 43 -7.85 5.49 22.25
N GLN A 44 -7.46 6.72 22.61
CA GLN A 44 -6.86 7.00 23.92
C GLN A 44 -7.85 6.77 25.09
N LYS A 45 -9.13 7.08 24.91
CA LYS A 45 -10.19 6.72 25.89
C LYS A 45 -10.26 5.20 26.09
N GLY A 46 -10.23 4.45 25.00
CA GLY A 46 -10.20 2.98 25.03
C GLY A 46 -8.98 2.41 25.73
N MET A 47 -7.79 2.93 25.42
CA MET A 47 -6.53 2.55 26.06
C MET A 47 -6.56 2.83 27.56
N LYS A 48 -7.04 4.00 27.96
CA LYS A 48 -7.17 4.37 29.37
C LYS A 48 -8.08 3.39 30.12
N LEU A 49 -9.24 3.07 29.55
CA LEU A 49 -10.18 2.12 30.16
C LEU A 49 -9.59 0.71 30.25
N TYR A 50 -8.86 0.28 29.20
CA TYR A 50 -8.16 -0.99 29.17
C TYR A 50 -7.16 -1.12 30.35
N PHE A 51 -6.31 -0.11 30.55
CA PHE A 51 -5.37 -0.12 31.67
C PHE A 51 -6.09 0.00 33.04
N GLN A 52 -7.15 0.80 33.15
CA GLN A 52 -7.93 0.88 34.39
C GLN A 52 -8.53 -0.46 34.79
N ARG A 53 -8.98 -1.27 33.83
CA ARG A 53 -9.59 -2.57 34.09
C ARG A 53 -8.58 -3.68 34.33
N HIS A 54 -7.44 -3.65 33.65
CA HIS A 54 -6.61 -4.83 33.44
C HIS A 54 -5.12 -4.65 33.74
N ASP A 55 -4.70 -3.50 34.27
CA ASP A 55 -3.28 -3.31 34.61
C ASP A 55 -2.76 -4.41 35.53
N GLY A 56 -1.62 -5.03 35.14
CA GLY A 56 -1.02 -6.14 35.87
C GLY A 56 -1.76 -7.50 35.72
N GLN A 57 -2.75 -7.62 34.85
CA GLN A 57 -3.50 -8.85 34.61
C GLN A 57 -3.14 -9.50 33.27
N ALA A 58 -3.30 -10.83 33.21
CA ALA A 58 -3.28 -11.55 31.94
C ALA A 58 -4.67 -11.52 31.29
N VAL A 59 -4.77 -10.93 30.10
CA VAL A 59 -6.03 -10.66 29.42
C VAL A 59 -6.05 -11.18 27.99
N THR A 60 -7.23 -11.12 27.36
CA THR A 60 -7.44 -11.57 25.98
C THR A 60 -7.65 -10.40 25.01
N CYS A 61 -7.64 -10.69 23.72
CA CYS A 61 -8.02 -9.72 22.70
C CYS A 61 -9.47 -9.22 22.88
N ASP A 62 -10.35 -10.06 23.42
CA ASP A 62 -11.74 -9.69 23.69
C ASP A 62 -11.85 -8.65 24.80
N ASP A 63 -11.00 -8.69 25.81
CA ASP A 63 -10.93 -7.67 26.87
C ASP A 63 -10.49 -6.32 26.31
N PHE A 64 -9.51 -6.31 25.41
CA PHE A 64 -9.07 -5.10 24.71
C PHE A 64 -10.19 -4.52 23.86
N ARG A 65 -10.84 -5.35 23.04
CA ARG A 65 -11.96 -4.95 22.20
C ARG A 65 -13.13 -4.39 23.02
N ALA A 66 -13.47 -5.03 24.15
CA ALA A 66 -14.53 -4.56 25.04
C ALA A 66 -14.20 -3.17 25.62
N ALA A 67 -12.96 -2.92 26.04
CA ALA A 67 -12.55 -1.60 26.51
C ALA A 67 -12.67 -0.53 25.44
N MET A 68 -12.26 -0.82 24.20
CA MET A 68 -12.41 0.09 23.07
C MET A 68 -13.89 0.40 22.77
N ALA A 69 -14.73 -0.62 22.78
CA ALA A 69 -16.16 -0.49 22.53
C ALA A 69 -16.87 0.32 23.62
N ASP A 70 -16.65 -0.03 24.88
CA ASP A 70 -17.33 0.56 26.04
C ASP A 70 -16.94 2.03 26.25
N ALA A 71 -15.66 2.35 26.10
CA ALA A 71 -15.17 3.72 26.25
C ALA A 71 -15.77 4.70 25.21
N ASN A 72 -16.19 4.19 24.06
CA ASN A 72 -16.67 4.98 22.93
C ASN A 72 -18.15 4.78 22.62
N GLY A 73 -18.84 3.91 23.33
CA GLY A 73 -20.27 3.62 23.07
C GLY A 73 -20.54 3.06 21.67
N ILE A 74 -19.63 2.28 21.13
CA ILE A 74 -19.72 1.66 19.79
C ILE A 74 -19.81 0.14 19.93
N ASN A 75 -20.60 -0.50 19.07
CA ASN A 75 -20.65 -1.96 18.98
C ASN A 75 -19.50 -2.47 18.08
N LEU A 76 -18.59 -3.22 18.66
CA LEU A 76 -17.47 -3.86 17.99
C LEU A 76 -17.57 -5.42 17.96
N ASP A 77 -18.77 -5.97 18.09
CA ASP A 77 -18.96 -7.43 18.08
C ASP A 77 -18.50 -8.06 16.75
N GLN A 78 -18.88 -7.48 15.63
CA GLN A 78 -18.44 -7.93 14.31
C GLN A 78 -16.92 -7.77 14.12
N PHE A 79 -16.30 -6.79 14.76
CA PHE A 79 -14.86 -6.58 14.69
C PHE A 79 -14.05 -7.77 15.20
N ALA A 80 -14.64 -8.61 16.07
CA ALA A 80 -14.01 -9.83 16.58
C ALA A 80 -13.58 -10.80 15.46
N LEU A 81 -14.21 -10.75 14.30
CA LEU A 81 -13.85 -11.57 13.14
C LEU A 81 -12.41 -11.31 12.66
N TRP A 82 -11.85 -10.13 12.89
CA TRP A 82 -10.44 -9.86 12.58
C TRP A 82 -9.47 -10.75 13.35
N TYR A 83 -9.85 -11.22 14.52
CA TYR A 83 -9.05 -12.13 15.33
C TYR A 83 -9.27 -13.61 15.00
N SER A 84 -10.49 -13.99 14.64
CA SER A 84 -10.91 -15.39 14.52
C SER A 84 -11.05 -15.88 13.08
N GLN A 85 -11.21 -14.99 12.09
CA GLN A 85 -11.41 -15.36 10.70
C GLN A 85 -10.13 -15.18 9.89
N ALA A 86 -9.58 -16.29 9.37
CA ALA A 86 -8.41 -16.26 8.50
C ALA A 86 -8.73 -15.74 7.09
N GLY A 87 -7.70 -15.35 6.37
CA GLY A 87 -7.79 -14.86 5.00
C GLY A 87 -7.78 -13.34 4.93
N THR A 88 -7.41 -12.82 3.75
CA THR A 88 -7.39 -11.38 3.47
C THR A 88 -8.64 -11.01 2.69
N PRO A 89 -9.50 -10.11 3.22
CA PRO A 89 -10.67 -9.65 2.47
C PRO A 89 -10.27 -9.01 1.14
N VAL A 90 -11.07 -9.27 0.12
CA VAL A 90 -10.97 -8.63 -1.20
C VAL A 90 -12.17 -7.72 -1.36
N LEU A 91 -11.89 -6.45 -1.63
CA LEU A 91 -12.91 -5.42 -1.88
C LEU A 91 -12.94 -5.09 -3.36
N GLU A 92 -14.12 -5.18 -3.96
CA GLU A 92 -14.41 -4.69 -5.30
C GLU A 92 -15.23 -3.41 -5.16
N ALA A 93 -14.63 -2.29 -5.54
CA ALA A 93 -15.24 -0.98 -5.43
C ALA A 93 -15.56 -0.39 -6.80
N GLU A 94 -16.69 0.29 -6.91
CA GLU A 94 -17.16 0.94 -8.10
C GLU A 94 -17.82 2.26 -7.74
N GLY A 95 -17.44 3.34 -8.44
CA GLY A 95 -17.93 4.69 -8.18
C GLY A 95 -18.71 5.27 -9.37
N ARG A 96 -19.75 6.03 -9.07
CA ARG A 96 -20.57 6.70 -10.07
C ARG A 96 -21.03 8.07 -9.58
N LEU A 97 -20.79 9.10 -10.38
CA LEU A 97 -21.32 10.45 -10.15
C LEU A 97 -22.67 10.61 -10.84
N LYS A 98 -23.72 10.87 -10.04
CA LYS A 98 -25.06 11.15 -10.53
C LYS A 98 -25.78 12.13 -9.61
N ASN A 99 -26.41 13.16 -10.17
CA ASN A 99 -27.17 14.16 -9.41
C ASN A 99 -26.38 14.80 -8.26
N ASN A 100 -25.12 15.16 -8.51
CA ASN A 100 -24.20 15.72 -7.51
C ASN A 100 -23.91 14.80 -6.30
N ILE A 101 -24.11 13.51 -6.48
CA ILE A 101 -23.78 12.48 -5.50
C ILE A 101 -22.77 11.52 -6.13
N PHE A 102 -21.61 11.36 -5.51
CA PHE A 102 -20.69 10.29 -5.85
C PHE A 102 -21.06 9.06 -5.03
N GLU A 103 -21.65 8.08 -5.68
CA GLU A 103 -22.03 6.81 -5.08
C GLU A 103 -20.90 5.81 -5.21
N LEU A 104 -20.35 5.36 -4.09
CA LEU A 104 -19.32 4.33 -4.02
C LEU A 104 -19.95 3.02 -3.52
N THR A 105 -19.99 2.02 -4.36
CA THR A 105 -20.45 0.67 -4.00
C THR A 105 -19.25 -0.22 -3.76
N ILE A 106 -19.21 -0.90 -2.62
CA ILE A 106 -18.12 -1.80 -2.22
C ILE A 106 -18.71 -3.16 -1.92
N LYS A 107 -18.16 -4.20 -2.56
CA LYS A 107 -18.42 -5.61 -2.28
C LYS A 107 -17.22 -6.20 -1.57
N GLN A 108 -17.44 -6.98 -0.52
CA GLN A 108 -16.37 -7.69 0.16
C GLN A 108 -16.54 -9.20 0.00
N THR A 109 -15.42 -9.88 -0.19
CA THR A 109 -15.32 -11.33 -0.21
C THR A 109 -14.12 -11.75 0.60
N VAL A 110 -14.28 -12.70 1.51
CA VAL A 110 -13.14 -13.30 2.21
C VAL A 110 -12.94 -14.69 1.62
N PRO A 111 -11.77 -14.96 1.01
CA PRO A 111 -11.54 -16.26 0.37
C PRO A 111 -11.54 -17.39 1.40
N PRO A 112 -12.05 -18.57 1.03
CA PRO A 112 -12.04 -19.74 1.90
C PRO A 112 -10.59 -20.12 2.26
N THR A 113 -10.42 -20.62 3.47
CA THR A 113 -9.14 -21.13 3.98
C THR A 113 -9.30 -22.58 4.42
N PRO A 114 -8.21 -23.36 4.57
CA PRO A 114 -8.32 -24.79 4.96
C PRO A 114 -9.14 -25.02 6.22
N ASP A 115 -9.03 -24.10 7.19
CA ASP A 115 -9.72 -24.25 8.49
C ASP A 115 -11.17 -23.74 8.46
N MET A 116 -11.56 -22.93 7.46
CA MET A 116 -12.86 -22.29 7.42
C MET A 116 -13.29 -22.02 5.97
N ALA A 117 -14.22 -22.80 5.47
CA ALA A 117 -14.76 -22.66 4.13
C ALA A 117 -15.75 -21.49 4.03
N ASP A 118 -16.61 -21.33 5.03
CA ASP A 118 -17.64 -20.28 5.07
C ASP A 118 -17.12 -19.06 5.83
N LYS A 119 -17.11 -17.92 5.16
CA LYS A 119 -16.64 -16.64 5.72
C LYS A 119 -17.82 -15.68 5.90
N GLN A 120 -17.73 -14.90 6.98
CA GLN A 120 -18.67 -13.83 7.29
C GLN A 120 -18.14 -12.48 6.80
N PRO A 121 -19.03 -11.53 6.43
CA PRO A 121 -18.63 -10.16 6.15
C PRO A 121 -17.89 -9.54 7.35
N MET A 122 -16.77 -8.86 7.07
CA MET A 122 -15.94 -8.18 8.07
C MET A 122 -16.43 -6.75 8.30
N MET A 123 -16.10 -6.18 9.44
CA MET A 123 -16.18 -4.75 9.71
C MET A 123 -14.90 -4.08 9.23
N ILE A 124 -14.97 -3.32 8.14
CA ILE A 124 -13.80 -2.79 7.44
C ILE A 124 -13.88 -1.27 7.35
N PRO A 125 -12.97 -0.52 8.00
CA PRO A 125 -12.88 0.92 7.82
C PRO A 125 -12.18 1.23 6.48
N VAL A 126 -12.87 1.90 5.58
CA VAL A 126 -12.32 2.33 4.28
C VAL A 126 -12.21 3.84 4.28
N LYS A 127 -11.01 4.34 4.43
CA LYS A 127 -10.72 5.78 4.43
C LYS A 127 -10.60 6.29 3.01
N ILE A 128 -11.35 7.35 2.69
CA ILE A 128 -11.43 7.88 1.33
C ILE A 128 -11.26 9.40 1.27
N GLY A 129 -10.80 9.86 0.12
CA GLY A 129 -10.86 11.25 -0.34
C GLY A 129 -11.20 11.30 -1.82
N LEU A 130 -11.44 12.48 -2.34
CA LEU A 130 -11.74 12.71 -3.76
C LEU A 130 -10.79 13.77 -4.33
N LEU A 131 -10.33 13.54 -5.57
CA LEU A 131 -9.58 14.49 -6.37
C LEU A 131 -10.36 14.82 -7.64
N ASN A 132 -10.31 16.07 -8.11
CA ASN A 132 -10.82 16.40 -9.44
C ASN A 132 -9.80 16.04 -10.53
N ARG A 133 -10.15 16.27 -11.79
CA ARG A 133 -9.29 15.95 -12.93
C ARG A 133 -8.02 16.82 -13.01
N ASN A 134 -7.95 17.91 -12.25
CA ASN A 134 -6.75 18.75 -12.11
C ASN A 134 -5.85 18.30 -10.94
N GLY A 135 -6.26 17.28 -10.19
CA GLY A 135 -5.53 16.79 -9.01
C GLY A 135 -5.79 17.61 -7.74
N GLU A 136 -6.81 18.44 -7.74
CA GLU A 136 -7.21 19.23 -6.57
C GLU A 136 -8.14 18.43 -5.66
N VAL A 137 -8.04 18.66 -4.36
CA VAL A 137 -8.90 18.03 -3.37
C VAL A 137 -10.34 18.51 -3.51
N VAL A 138 -11.29 17.58 -3.54
CA VAL A 138 -12.72 17.85 -3.61
C VAL A 138 -13.38 17.53 -2.29
N ALA A 139 -14.04 18.51 -1.69
CA ALA A 139 -14.85 18.32 -0.49
C ALA A 139 -16.21 17.70 -0.85
N PHE A 140 -16.76 16.96 0.10
CA PHE A 140 -18.07 16.31 -0.01
C PHE A 140 -18.78 16.31 1.34
N ASP A 141 -20.08 16.06 1.30
CA ASP A 141 -20.90 15.91 2.51
C ASP A 141 -21.14 14.42 2.75
N TYR A 142 -20.74 13.94 3.92
CA TYR A 142 -20.95 12.56 4.36
C TYR A 142 -21.48 12.53 5.78
N GLN A 143 -22.63 11.88 5.98
CA GLN A 143 -23.32 11.81 7.26
C GLN A 143 -23.51 13.17 7.92
N GLY A 144 -23.90 14.16 7.11
CA GLY A 144 -24.19 15.52 7.57
C GLY A 144 -22.96 16.38 7.88
N LYS A 145 -21.76 15.92 7.55
CA LYS A 145 -20.50 16.67 7.72
C LYS A 145 -19.82 16.93 6.39
N ARG A 146 -19.40 18.17 6.18
CA ARG A 146 -18.53 18.52 5.06
C ARG A 146 -17.10 18.13 5.37
N ALA A 147 -16.48 17.38 4.48
CA ALA A 147 -15.14 16.84 4.69
C ALA A 147 -14.38 16.71 3.37
N THR A 148 -13.07 16.58 3.45
CA THR A 148 -12.18 16.21 2.35
C THR A 148 -11.71 14.77 2.47
N GLU A 149 -11.95 14.14 3.61
CA GLU A 149 -11.61 12.76 3.93
C GLU A 149 -12.68 12.20 4.87
N ALA A 150 -13.06 10.94 4.68
CA ALA A 150 -14.00 10.24 5.54
C ALA A 150 -13.62 8.77 5.69
N VAL A 151 -14.05 8.16 6.80
CA VAL A 151 -13.96 6.72 7.02
C VAL A 151 -15.32 6.11 6.75
N LEU A 152 -15.40 5.32 5.68
CA LEU A 152 -16.60 4.52 5.37
C LEU A 152 -16.53 3.21 6.14
N LEU A 153 -17.57 2.88 6.88
CA LEU A 153 -17.63 1.64 7.64
C LEU A 153 -18.39 0.57 6.84
N LEU A 154 -17.64 -0.32 6.20
CA LEU A 154 -18.20 -1.46 5.49
C LEU A 154 -18.47 -2.59 6.49
N THR A 155 -19.72 -3.04 6.57
CA THR A 155 -20.16 -4.09 7.50
C THR A 155 -20.93 -5.22 6.81
N GLU A 156 -21.38 -4.99 5.58
CA GLU A 156 -22.19 -5.92 4.80
C GLU A 156 -21.38 -6.49 3.64
N ALA A 157 -21.88 -7.57 3.02
CA ALA A 157 -21.27 -8.16 1.84
C ALA A 157 -21.20 -7.18 0.66
N GLU A 158 -22.20 -6.31 0.55
CA GLU A 158 -22.28 -5.23 -0.44
C GLU A 158 -22.94 -4.00 0.20
N GLN A 159 -22.38 -2.83 -0.01
CA GLN A 159 -22.87 -1.59 0.57
C GLN A 159 -22.53 -0.40 -0.33
N THR A 160 -23.48 0.53 -0.45
CA THR A 160 -23.32 1.77 -1.21
C THR A 160 -23.22 2.96 -0.27
N PHE A 161 -22.20 3.80 -0.48
CA PHE A 161 -21.92 4.99 0.31
C PHE A 161 -22.14 6.23 -0.55
N PRO A 162 -23.11 7.10 -0.21
CA PRO A 162 -23.34 8.35 -0.93
C PRO A 162 -22.44 9.45 -0.40
N LEU A 163 -21.65 10.06 -1.28
CA LEU A 163 -20.90 11.29 -0.99
C LEU A 163 -21.59 12.43 -1.72
N GLU A 164 -22.21 13.32 -0.97
CA GLU A 164 -23.06 14.39 -1.50
C GLU A 164 -22.28 15.68 -1.79
N GLY A 165 -22.87 16.56 -2.58
CA GLY A 165 -22.28 17.85 -2.90
C GLY A 165 -21.07 17.77 -3.82
N VAL A 166 -20.95 16.73 -4.63
CA VAL A 166 -19.89 16.54 -5.63
C VAL A 166 -20.41 16.98 -6.99
N THR A 167 -19.93 18.13 -7.47
CA THR A 167 -20.45 18.81 -8.68
C THR A 167 -19.58 18.64 -9.92
N GLU A 168 -18.46 17.97 -9.80
CA GLU A 168 -17.49 17.76 -10.87
C GLU A 168 -17.01 16.30 -10.94
N ALA A 169 -16.43 15.93 -12.06
CA ALA A 169 -15.84 14.60 -12.22
C ALA A 169 -14.67 14.41 -11.23
N VAL A 170 -14.67 13.28 -10.54
CA VAL A 170 -13.69 12.96 -9.50
C VAL A 170 -13.02 11.62 -9.70
N VAL A 171 -11.82 11.49 -9.17
CA VAL A 171 -11.09 10.23 -8.98
C VAL A 171 -11.04 9.95 -7.49
N PRO A 172 -11.58 8.82 -7.01
CA PRO A 172 -11.53 8.49 -5.60
C PRO A 172 -10.13 8.02 -5.18
N SER A 173 -9.68 8.52 -4.03
CA SER A 173 -8.49 8.05 -3.33
C SER A 173 -8.96 7.09 -2.24
N LEU A 174 -8.75 5.80 -2.45
CA LEU A 174 -9.34 4.73 -1.64
C LEU A 174 -8.32 4.05 -0.74
N LEU A 175 -8.78 3.58 0.42
CA LEU A 175 -7.97 2.89 1.42
C LEU A 175 -6.78 3.75 1.90
N ARG A 176 -7.02 5.05 2.05
CA ARG A 176 -6.02 6.04 2.46
C ARG A 176 -5.34 5.62 3.77
N GLY A 177 -4.02 5.77 3.83
CA GLY A 177 -3.22 5.36 4.96
C GLY A 177 -3.24 3.86 5.24
N PHE A 178 -3.62 3.03 4.27
CA PHE A 178 -3.83 1.59 4.46
C PHE A 178 -4.78 1.33 5.64
N SER A 179 -5.97 1.91 5.57
CA SER A 179 -6.94 1.93 6.67
C SER A 179 -7.45 0.55 7.12
N ALA A 180 -7.25 -0.49 6.31
CA ALA A 180 -7.51 -1.88 6.66
C ALA A 180 -6.60 -2.83 5.86
N PRO A 181 -6.22 -3.98 6.43
CA PRO A 181 -5.37 -4.97 5.74
C PRO A 181 -6.21 -5.82 4.76
N VAL A 182 -6.59 -5.21 3.64
CA VAL A 182 -7.43 -5.78 2.59
C VAL A 182 -6.80 -5.55 1.22
N HIS A 183 -7.22 -6.32 0.23
CA HIS A 183 -7.01 -5.99 -1.17
C HIS A 183 -8.20 -5.20 -1.68
N LEU A 184 -7.98 -4.02 -2.25
CA LEU A 184 -9.03 -3.19 -2.82
C LEU A 184 -8.78 -3.01 -4.32
N ASN A 185 -9.78 -3.39 -5.12
CA ASN A 185 -9.81 -3.22 -6.56
C ASN A 185 -10.81 -2.14 -6.91
N TYR A 186 -10.36 -1.15 -7.69
CA TYR A 186 -11.18 -0.13 -8.29
C TYR A 186 -10.82 -0.02 -9.78
N PRO A 187 -11.76 0.19 -10.70
CA PRO A 187 -11.49 0.21 -12.14
C PRO A 187 -10.84 1.53 -12.59
N TYR A 188 -9.69 1.87 -11.99
CA TYR A 188 -8.91 3.04 -12.40
C TYR A 188 -8.42 2.89 -13.83
N SER A 189 -8.58 3.94 -14.63
CA SER A 189 -7.82 4.10 -15.87
C SER A 189 -6.35 4.39 -15.56
N ASP A 190 -5.47 4.24 -16.55
CA ASP A 190 -4.07 4.65 -16.40
C ASP A 190 -3.96 6.15 -16.09
N ASP A 191 -4.82 6.98 -16.70
CA ASP A 191 -4.85 8.42 -16.42
C ASP A 191 -5.29 8.72 -14.97
N ASP A 192 -6.23 7.97 -14.42
CA ASP A 192 -6.62 8.07 -13.01
C ASP A 192 -5.43 7.74 -12.08
N LEU A 193 -4.71 6.66 -12.36
CA LEU A 193 -3.54 6.25 -11.57
C LEU A 193 -2.40 7.25 -11.66
N LEU A 194 -2.16 7.82 -12.85
CA LEU A 194 -1.18 8.88 -13.06
C LEU A 194 -1.53 10.12 -12.25
N LEU A 195 -2.80 10.49 -12.21
CA LEU A 195 -3.30 11.62 -11.44
C LEU A 195 -3.12 11.39 -9.93
N LEU A 196 -3.47 10.21 -9.41
CA LEU A 196 -3.24 9.85 -8.01
C LEU A 196 -1.75 9.87 -7.66
N LEU A 197 -0.90 9.30 -8.49
CA LEU A 197 0.55 9.28 -8.28
C LEU A 197 1.14 10.69 -8.23
N ALA A 198 0.66 11.59 -9.08
CA ALA A 198 1.18 12.97 -9.18
C ALA A 198 0.65 13.90 -8.08
N HIS A 199 -0.60 13.71 -7.63
CA HIS A 199 -1.32 14.75 -6.87
C HIS A 199 -1.89 14.28 -5.54
N ASP A 200 -2.03 12.96 -5.27
CA ASP A 200 -2.63 12.52 -4.02
C ASP A 200 -1.78 12.95 -2.82
N SER A 201 -2.44 13.44 -1.79
CA SER A 201 -1.80 13.79 -0.52
C SER A 201 -1.50 12.57 0.36
N ASP A 202 -2.12 11.42 0.08
CA ASP A 202 -1.92 10.19 0.84
C ASP A 202 -0.77 9.36 0.28
N ALA A 203 0.25 9.13 1.11
CA ALA A 203 1.46 8.40 0.69
C ALA A 203 1.17 6.95 0.27
N PHE A 204 0.28 6.26 1.01
CA PHE A 204 -0.07 4.88 0.67
C PHE A 204 -0.78 4.80 -0.69
N THR A 205 -1.74 5.68 -0.95
CA THR A 205 -2.49 5.70 -2.21
C THR A 205 -1.59 6.04 -3.40
N ARG A 206 -0.64 6.95 -3.22
CA ARG A 206 0.38 7.26 -4.24
C ARG A 206 1.24 6.04 -4.56
N TRP A 207 1.72 5.35 -3.52
CA TRP A 207 2.52 4.15 -3.68
C TRP A 207 1.72 3.03 -4.37
N GLU A 208 0.48 2.80 -3.96
CA GLU A 208 -0.40 1.79 -4.56
C GLU A 208 -0.69 2.10 -6.04
N ALA A 209 -0.87 3.38 -6.40
CA ALA A 209 -1.01 3.81 -7.79
C ALA A 209 0.25 3.47 -8.61
N ALA A 210 1.45 3.74 -8.09
CA ALA A 210 2.70 3.37 -8.72
C ALA A 210 2.83 1.86 -8.91
N GLN A 211 2.56 1.07 -7.86
CA GLN A 211 2.62 -0.39 -7.92
C GLN A 211 1.64 -0.96 -8.96
N THR A 212 0.43 -0.41 -9.04
CA THR A 212 -0.57 -0.84 -10.03
C THR A 212 -0.10 -0.54 -11.45
N LEU A 213 0.49 0.62 -11.70
CA LEU A 213 1.07 0.97 -13.00
C LEU A 213 2.21 0.03 -13.38
N TYR A 214 3.11 -0.29 -12.44
CA TYR A 214 4.19 -1.27 -12.69
C TYR A 214 3.64 -2.67 -12.99
N ARG A 215 2.66 -3.15 -12.23
CA ARG A 215 2.00 -4.44 -12.49
C ARG A 215 1.38 -4.50 -13.88
N ARG A 216 0.70 -3.45 -14.31
CA ARG A 216 0.14 -3.34 -15.66
C ARG A 216 1.22 -3.35 -16.74
N ALA A 217 2.33 -2.67 -16.51
CA ALA A 217 3.46 -2.66 -17.44
C ALA A 217 4.11 -4.05 -17.57
N VAL A 218 4.32 -4.75 -16.45
CA VAL A 218 4.82 -6.13 -16.47
C VAL A 218 3.84 -7.07 -17.16
N ALA A 219 2.54 -6.94 -16.91
CA ALA A 219 1.51 -7.74 -17.59
C ALA A 219 1.52 -7.50 -19.11
N ALA A 220 1.69 -6.26 -19.56
CA ALA A 220 1.80 -5.93 -20.97
C ALA A 220 3.07 -6.52 -21.61
N ASN A 221 4.21 -6.49 -20.91
CA ASN A 221 5.44 -7.16 -21.35
C ASN A 221 5.25 -8.67 -21.44
N LEU A 222 4.59 -9.27 -20.43
CA LEU A 222 4.30 -10.71 -20.42
C LEU A 222 3.44 -11.13 -21.61
N ALA A 223 2.40 -10.36 -21.94
CA ALA A 223 1.56 -10.61 -23.09
C ALA A 223 2.37 -10.51 -24.41
N ALA A 224 3.17 -9.46 -24.57
CA ALA A 224 4.01 -9.28 -25.75
C ALA A 224 5.02 -10.42 -25.94
N LEU A 225 5.67 -10.87 -24.85
CA LEU A 225 6.59 -12.03 -24.87
C LEU A 225 5.85 -13.32 -25.24
N SER A 226 4.63 -13.51 -24.76
CA SER A 226 3.81 -14.67 -25.08
C SER A 226 3.38 -14.70 -26.55
N ASP A 227 3.07 -13.55 -27.12
CA ASP A 227 2.63 -13.39 -28.49
C ASP A 227 3.78 -13.25 -29.49
N GLY A 228 5.02 -13.14 -28.99
CA GLY A 228 6.22 -12.98 -29.83
C GLY A 228 6.25 -11.65 -30.58
N VAL A 229 5.67 -10.59 -30.01
CA VAL A 229 5.63 -9.23 -30.58
C VAL A 229 6.58 -8.29 -29.84
N GLU A 230 6.82 -7.11 -30.41
CA GLU A 230 7.66 -6.08 -29.82
C GLU A 230 7.09 -5.62 -28.45
N LEU A 231 7.99 -5.39 -27.49
CA LEU A 231 7.63 -4.92 -26.15
C LEU A 231 7.03 -3.50 -26.21
N PRO A 232 6.01 -3.21 -25.40
CA PRO A 232 5.45 -1.87 -25.29
C PRO A 232 6.49 -0.85 -24.82
N LYS A 233 6.38 0.39 -25.28
CA LYS A 233 7.29 1.49 -24.90
C LYS A 233 7.00 2.10 -23.53
N HIS A 234 5.82 1.85 -22.95
CA HIS A 234 5.39 2.34 -21.65
C HIS A 234 5.48 3.87 -21.46
N GLU A 235 5.15 4.65 -22.49
CA GLU A 235 5.33 6.12 -22.51
C GLU A 235 4.65 6.84 -21.35
N LYS A 236 3.42 6.47 -21.00
CA LYS A 236 2.69 7.06 -19.86
C LYS A 236 3.37 6.76 -18.52
N LEU A 237 3.82 5.53 -18.32
CA LEU A 237 4.55 5.14 -17.12
C LEU A 237 5.86 5.91 -17.00
N LEU A 238 6.63 6.00 -18.09
CA LEU A 238 7.89 6.76 -18.12
C LEU A 238 7.67 8.23 -17.77
N ALA A 239 6.62 8.86 -18.31
CA ALA A 239 6.27 10.23 -17.95
C ALA A 239 5.93 10.39 -16.45
N ALA A 240 5.25 9.42 -15.86
CA ALA A 240 4.95 9.43 -14.43
C ALA A 240 6.20 9.25 -13.57
N VAL A 241 7.06 8.32 -13.92
CA VAL A 241 8.33 8.08 -13.23
C VAL A 241 9.24 9.30 -13.32
N GLU A 242 9.28 9.98 -14.47
CA GLU A 242 10.03 11.23 -14.64
C GLU A 242 9.58 12.31 -13.65
N LYS A 243 8.28 12.48 -13.46
CA LYS A 243 7.74 13.41 -12.46
C LYS A 243 8.17 13.07 -11.04
N VAL A 244 8.15 11.80 -10.67
CA VAL A 244 8.62 11.32 -9.36
C VAL A 244 10.11 11.63 -9.17
N ILE A 245 10.94 11.30 -10.15
CA ILE A 245 12.39 11.55 -10.10
C ILE A 245 12.69 13.04 -9.92
N SER A 246 11.96 13.88 -10.64
CA SER A 246 12.17 15.32 -10.71
C SER A 246 11.47 16.13 -9.61
N ASP A 247 10.70 15.49 -8.74
CA ASP A 247 10.00 16.17 -7.65
C ASP A 247 10.92 16.35 -6.44
N ASP A 248 11.46 17.54 -6.28
CA ASP A 248 12.37 17.91 -5.18
C ASP A 248 11.66 18.07 -3.83
N LEU A 249 10.31 18.10 -3.83
CA LEU A 249 9.51 18.20 -2.61
C LEU A 249 9.24 16.83 -1.97
N LEU A 250 9.42 15.75 -2.71
CA LEU A 250 9.26 14.41 -2.17
C LEU A 250 10.42 14.05 -1.22
N ASP A 251 10.04 13.50 -0.08
CA ASP A 251 11.01 12.82 0.80
C ASP A 251 11.77 11.74 0.03
N ASN A 252 13.09 11.67 0.22
CA ASN A 252 13.94 10.77 -0.56
C ASN A 252 13.68 9.28 -0.29
N ALA A 253 13.33 8.92 0.95
CA ALA A 253 12.95 7.56 1.27
C ALA A 253 11.64 7.17 0.56
N PHE A 254 10.68 8.08 0.53
CA PHE A 254 9.42 7.89 -0.17
C PHE A 254 9.61 7.86 -1.70
N LYS A 255 10.45 8.75 -2.25
CA LYS A 255 10.84 8.71 -3.67
C LYS A 255 11.42 7.34 -4.04
N ALA A 256 12.31 6.80 -3.22
CA ALA A 256 12.88 5.48 -3.42
C ALA A 256 11.80 4.37 -3.42
N LEU A 257 10.80 4.46 -2.53
CA LEU A 257 9.66 3.53 -2.53
C LEU A 257 8.82 3.61 -3.81
N LEU A 258 8.55 4.81 -4.30
CA LEU A 258 7.80 5.01 -5.55
C LEU A 258 8.55 4.50 -6.79
N LEU A 259 9.86 4.38 -6.74
CA LEU A 259 10.72 3.85 -7.81
C LEU A 259 10.92 2.33 -7.72
N GLY A 260 10.38 1.69 -6.70
CA GLY A 260 10.47 0.24 -6.48
C GLY A 260 9.44 -0.53 -7.31
N VAL A 261 9.90 -1.30 -8.31
CA VAL A 261 9.06 -2.22 -9.07
C VAL A 261 8.71 -3.42 -8.18
N PRO A 262 7.45 -3.93 -8.20
CA PRO A 262 7.06 -5.11 -7.43
C PRO A 262 8.01 -6.29 -7.65
N SER A 263 8.26 -7.04 -6.59
CA SER A 263 9.00 -8.31 -6.68
C SER A 263 8.22 -9.36 -7.46
N GLU A 264 8.89 -10.41 -7.90
CA GLU A 264 8.22 -11.52 -8.58
C GLU A 264 7.14 -12.17 -7.72
N ALA A 265 7.41 -12.35 -6.43
CA ALA A 265 6.43 -12.91 -5.50
C ALA A 265 5.16 -12.06 -5.40
N GLU A 266 5.29 -10.73 -5.38
CA GLU A 266 4.14 -9.82 -5.41
C GLU A 266 3.39 -9.82 -6.74
N LEU A 267 4.10 -10.05 -7.85
CA LEU A 267 3.49 -10.18 -9.19
C LEU A 267 2.72 -11.49 -9.35
N TRP A 268 3.13 -12.55 -8.65
CA TRP A 268 2.47 -13.86 -8.71
C TRP A 268 1.26 -13.97 -7.78
N ASP A 269 1.14 -13.08 -6.82
CA ASP A 269 0.05 -13.14 -5.85
C ASP A 269 -1.32 -13.05 -6.56
N GLY A 270 -2.13 -14.09 -6.37
CA GLY A 270 -3.43 -14.22 -7.02
C GLY A 270 -3.41 -14.61 -8.52
N ALA A 271 -2.24 -14.87 -9.11
CA ALA A 271 -2.13 -15.33 -10.49
C ALA A 271 -2.37 -16.84 -10.61
N GLU A 272 -3.05 -17.25 -11.67
CA GLU A 272 -3.22 -18.65 -12.04
C GLU A 272 -2.23 -19.05 -13.15
N ASN A 273 -1.78 -20.30 -13.14
CA ASN A 273 -0.90 -20.87 -14.19
C ASN A 273 0.37 -20.05 -14.42
N ILE A 274 1.11 -19.81 -13.35
CA ILE A 274 2.33 -19.00 -13.38
C ILE A 274 3.42 -19.70 -14.19
N ASP A 275 4.00 -18.98 -15.15
CA ASP A 275 5.29 -19.30 -15.78
C ASP A 275 6.36 -18.39 -15.17
N PRO A 276 7.13 -18.87 -14.18
CA PRO A 276 8.10 -18.04 -13.45
C PRO A 276 9.14 -17.40 -14.36
N LEU A 277 9.60 -18.12 -15.40
CA LEU A 277 10.62 -17.63 -16.31
C LEU A 277 10.10 -16.44 -17.13
N ARG A 278 8.87 -16.52 -17.64
CA ARG A 278 8.27 -15.41 -18.40
C ARG A 278 7.99 -14.20 -17.54
N TYR A 279 7.51 -14.39 -16.31
CA TYR A 279 7.34 -13.30 -15.35
C TYR A 279 8.68 -12.62 -15.04
N HIS A 280 9.72 -13.41 -14.82
CA HIS A 280 11.06 -12.89 -14.63
C HIS A 280 11.50 -12.04 -15.83
N GLN A 281 11.39 -12.57 -17.06
CA GLN A 281 11.76 -11.86 -18.29
C GLN A 281 10.95 -10.57 -18.46
N ALA A 282 9.65 -10.60 -18.22
CA ALA A 282 8.77 -9.42 -18.32
C ALA A 282 9.13 -8.33 -17.32
N ARG A 283 9.44 -8.72 -16.08
CA ARG A 283 9.89 -7.80 -15.03
C ARG A 283 11.28 -7.22 -15.35
N GLU A 284 12.23 -8.05 -15.73
CA GLU A 284 13.58 -7.61 -16.11
C GLU A 284 13.53 -6.63 -17.27
N ALA A 285 12.69 -6.87 -18.28
CA ALA A 285 12.51 -5.95 -19.40
C ALA A 285 12.01 -4.57 -18.96
N LEU A 286 11.10 -4.50 -17.97
CA LEU A 286 10.65 -3.22 -17.41
C LEU A 286 11.78 -2.50 -16.66
N LEU A 287 12.54 -3.24 -15.85
CA LEU A 287 13.69 -2.68 -15.13
C LEU A 287 14.75 -2.14 -16.10
N ASP A 288 15.02 -2.85 -17.19
CA ASP A 288 15.94 -2.40 -18.24
C ASP A 288 15.44 -1.13 -18.92
N THR A 289 14.15 -1.06 -19.21
CA THR A 289 13.51 0.15 -19.77
C THR A 289 13.71 1.36 -18.88
N LEU A 290 13.42 1.23 -17.57
CA LEU A 290 13.60 2.31 -16.59
C LEU A 290 15.07 2.70 -16.42
N ALA A 291 15.97 1.72 -16.39
CA ALA A 291 17.40 1.93 -16.23
C ALA A 291 18.00 2.71 -17.41
N VAL A 292 17.70 2.29 -18.63
CA VAL A 292 18.24 2.92 -19.84
C VAL A 292 17.63 4.27 -20.10
N HIS A 293 16.29 4.39 -19.98
CA HIS A 293 15.59 5.64 -20.28
C HIS A 293 16.02 6.80 -19.39
N PHE A 294 16.24 6.52 -18.10
CA PHE A 294 16.58 7.53 -17.09
C PHE A 294 18.05 7.54 -16.68
N LEU A 295 18.95 6.92 -17.42
CA LEU A 295 20.36 6.80 -17.04
C LEU A 295 21.01 8.13 -16.66
N PRO A 296 20.85 9.23 -17.40
CA PRO A 296 21.41 10.53 -16.99
C PRO A 296 20.87 11.03 -15.64
N LYS A 297 19.57 10.79 -15.36
CA LYS A 297 18.90 11.17 -14.12
C LYS A 297 19.38 10.31 -12.92
N TRP A 298 19.60 9.01 -13.14
CA TRP A 298 20.16 8.13 -12.12
C TRP A 298 21.56 8.56 -11.72
N HIS A 299 22.39 8.95 -12.68
CA HIS A 299 23.71 9.50 -12.39
C HIS A 299 23.64 10.81 -11.61
N GLU A 300 22.73 11.72 -11.97
CA GLU A 300 22.56 12.99 -11.27
C GLU A 300 22.14 12.79 -9.81
N LEU A 301 21.12 11.99 -9.55
CA LEU A 301 20.68 11.68 -8.20
C LEU A 301 21.76 10.95 -7.39
N ASN A 302 22.52 10.07 -8.01
CA ASN A 302 23.64 9.40 -7.35
C ASN A 302 24.74 10.40 -6.94
N ARG A 303 25.05 11.40 -7.79
CA ARG A 303 25.99 12.48 -7.45
C ARG A 303 25.49 13.35 -6.30
N GLN A 304 24.21 13.72 -6.32
CA GLN A 304 23.58 14.50 -5.25
C GLN A 304 23.65 13.75 -3.92
N ALA A 305 23.29 12.46 -3.90
CA ALA A 305 23.37 11.63 -2.72
C ALA A 305 24.82 11.46 -2.19
N ALA A 306 25.79 11.31 -3.10
CA ALA A 306 27.20 11.20 -2.73
C ALA A 306 27.74 12.46 -2.05
N LYS A 307 27.27 13.65 -2.44
CA LYS A 307 27.64 14.90 -1.76
C LYS A 307 27.14 14.94 -0.32
N GLN A 308 25.97 14.38 -0.05
CA GLN A 308 25.40 14.32 1.30
C GLN A 308 26.15 13.32 2.19
N GLU A 309 26.61 12.19 1.64
CA GLU A 309 27.37 11.17 2.39
C GLU A 309 28.82 11.62 2.72
N ASN A 310 29.38 12.53 1.97
CA ASN A 310 30.73 13.09 2.24
C ASN A 310 30.76 14.04 3.46
N GLN A 311 29.64 14.31 4.09
CA GLN A 311 29.52 14.97 5.38
C GLN A 311 29.75 13.95 6.51
N SER A 312 29.98 14.42 7.72
CA SER A 312 30.10 13.52 8.89
C SER A 312 28.85 12.62 9.00
N TYR A 313 29.05 11.36 9.38
CA TYR A 313 27.95 10.43 9.57
C TYR A 313 26.92 11.00 10.56
N GLU A 314 25.68 11.09 10.12
CA GLU A 314 24.56 11.52 10.91
C GLU A 314 23.46 10.45 10.87
N TYR A 315 22.98 10.07 12.05
CA TYR A 315 21.82 9.20 12.17
C TYR A 315 20.55 10.05 12.16
N SER A 316 20.02 10.32 10.95
CA SER A 316 18.78 11.05 10.74
C SER A 316 17.92 10.39 9.66
N PRO A 317 16.57 10.56 9.69
CA PRO A 317 15.69 10.08 8.63
C PRO A 317 16.08 10.63 7.26
N GLU A 318 16.50 11.88 7.17
CA GLU A 318 16.92 12.51 5.92
C GLU A 318 18.18 11.85 5.34
N ALA A 319 19.22 11.65 6.17
CA ALA A 319 20.43 10.96 5.76
C ALA A 319 20.16 9.50 5.34
N ALA A 320 19.28 8.81 6.08
CA ALA A 320 18.82 7.47 5.71
C ALA A 320 18.10 7.48 4.36
N GLY A 321 17.24 8.46 4.10
CA GLY A 321 16.53 8.64 2.83
C GLY A 321 17.49 8.81 1.66
N TRP A 322 18.53 9.63 1.80
CA TRP A 322 19.56 9.80 0.77
C TRP A 322 20.30 8.48 0.47
N ARG A 323 20.67 7.71 1.48
CA ARG A 323 21.31 6.39 1.29
C ARG A 323 20.39 5.41 0.56
N THR A 324 19.12 5.36 0.93
CA THR A 324 18.13 4.51 0.28
C THR A 324 17.94 4.88 -1.19
N LEU A 325 17.76 6.17 -1.50
CA LEU A 325 17.62 6.65 -2.87
C LEU A 325 18.88 6.38 -3.69
N ARG A 326 20.08 6.56 -3.10
CA ARG A 326 21.35 6.25 -3.76
C ARG A 326 21.45 4.77 -4.16
N ASN A 327 21.01 3.85 -3.29
CA ASN A 327 21.04 2.43 -3.59
C ASN A 327 20.12 2.08 -4.77
N VAL A 328 18.92 2.70 -4.84
CA VAL A 328 18.03 2.55 -5.99
C VAL A 328 18.68 3.06 -7.27
N CYS A 329 19.25 4.26 -7.24
CA CYS A 329 19.93 4.83 -8.41
C CYS A 329 21.12 3.98 -8.87
N ARG A 330 21.94 3.48 -7.95
CA ARG A 330 23.06 2.59 -8.25
C ARG A 330 22.59 1.30 -8.92
N ALA A 331 21.53 0.69 -8.43
CA ALA A 331 20.98 -0.51 -9.01
C ALA A 331 20.58 -0.30 -10.50
N PHE A 332 19.93 0.83 -10.80
CA PHE A 332 19.59 1.17 -12.18
C PHE A 332 20.82 1.52 -13.03
N VAL A 333 21.79 2.25 -12.51
CA VAL A 333 23.04 2.54 -13.22
C VAL A 333 23.80 1.26 -13.59
N LEU A 334 23.92 0.33 -12.64
CA LEU A 334 24.62 -0.94 -12.88
C LEU A 334 23.90 -1.81 -13.92
N ARG A 335 22.58 -1.73 -13.98
CA ARG A 335 21.77 -2.42 -14.98
C ARG A 335 21.98 -1.85 -16.38
N ALA A 336 22.01 -0.52 -16.52
CA ALA A 336 22.16 0.16 -17.81
C ALA A 336 23.61 0.24 -18.29
N ASP A 337 24.57 0.29 -17.36
CA ASP A 337 26.01 0.38 -17.63
C ASP A 337 26.78 -0.59 -16.72
N PRO A 338 26.90 -1.87 -17.11
CA PRO A 338 27.62 -2.88 -16.34
C PRO A 338 29.10 -2.55 -16.09
N ALA A 339 29.72 -1.73 -16.91
CA ALA A 339 31.14 -1.31 -16.71
C ALA A 339 31.32 -0.48 -15.42
N HIS A 340 30.24 0.07 -14.86
CA HIS A 340 30.26 0.80 -13.58
C HIS A 340 30.46 -0.11 -12.36
N ILE A 341 30.36 -1.43 -12.52
CA ILE A 341 30.51 -2.43 -11.43
C ILE A 341 31.89 -2.30 -10.74
N GLU A 342 32.96 -2.13 -11.51
CA GLU A 342 34.31 -2.01 -10.94
C GLU A 342 34.44 -0.80 -10.02
N THR A 343 33.92 0.36 -10.41
CA THR A 343 33.93 1.59 -9.60
C THR A 343 33.13 1.43 -8.31
N VAL A 344 32.02 0.68 -8.34
CA VAL A 344 31.18 0.44 -7.15
C VAL A 344 31.87 -0.55 -6.21
N ALA A 345 32.51 -1.59 -6.74
CA ALA A 345 33.24 -2.59 -5.96
C ALA A 345 34.47 -1.99 -5.25
N GLU A 346 35.23 -1.13 -5.91
CA GLU A 346 36.34 -0.40 -5.32
C GLU A 346 35.88 0.45 -4.13
N LYS A 347 34.82 1.25 -4.30
CA LYS A 347 34.25 2.06 -3.23
C LYS A 347 33.70 1.23 -2.06
N TYR A 348 33.14 0.07 -2.33
CA TYR A 348 32.67 -0.83 -1.28
C TYR A 348 33.85 -1.42 -0.48
N GLY A 349 34.94 -1.75 -1.15
CA GLY A 349 36.19 -2.18 -0.52
C GLY A 349 36.81 -1.11 0.40
N GLU A 350 36.79 0.15 -0.02
CA GLU A 350 37.27 1.28 0.80
C GLU A 350 36.39 1.50 2.04
N MET A 351 35.07 1.39 1.92
CA MET A 351 34.13 1.55 3.05
C MET A 351 34.20 0.38 4.05
N ALA A 352 34.55 -0.82 3.61
CA ALA A 352 34.69 -1.98 4.49
C ALA A 352 36.00 -2.00 5.30
N GLN A 353 36.96 -1.14 4.96
CA GLN A 353 38.23 -1.00 5.65
C GLN A 353 38.26 0.13 6.69
N ASN A 354 37.24 0.96 6.78
CA ASN A 354 37.00 2.00 7.77
C ASN A 354 35.88 1.65 8.73
#